data_a4584d38b8a17c91990cc6cf4f4c4a45
#
_entry.id   a4584d38b8a17c91990cc6cf4f4c4a45
#
_cell.length_a   1.000
_cell.length_b   1.000
_cell.length_c   1.000
_cell.angle_alpha   90.00
_cell.angle_beta   90.00
_cell.angle_gamma   90.00
#
_symmetry.space_group_name_H-M   'P 1'
#
loop_
_entity.id
_entity.type
_entity.pdbx_description
1 polymer ?
#
loop_
_entity_poly.entity_id
_entity_poly.type
_entity_poly.pdbx_seq_one_letter_code
_entity_poly.pdbx_strand_id
1 'polypeptide(L)'
;MIAGIGFKSTVTITSFNELFESYIKRYSAFTVATSKEKAMNAVFLKFVSTNHLKLVQIEEDAIYNIITPTVSHLSXKFKNVGSFCEAAALAAGGSASKIICERKISSDRLATIAIAEMDGD
;
A
#
# COMPACT_ATOMS: atom_id res chain seq x y z
N MET A 1 -5.27 -7.15 -9.47
CA MET A 1 -4.45 -6.00 -9.04
C MET A 1 -4.59 -5.77 -7.56
N ILE A 2 -3.52 -5.37 -6.92
CA ILE A 2 -3.57 -5.06 -5.50
C ILE A 2 -2.78 -3.79 -5.23
N ALA A 3 -3.31 -2.94 -4.34
CA ALA A 3 -2.68 -1.69 -3.99
C ALA A 3 -2.07 -1.81 -2.60
N GLY A 4 -0.75 -1.67 -2.52
CA GLY A 4 -0.09 -1.57 -1.22
C GLY A 4 -0.12 -0.12 -0.77
N ILE A 5 -0.48 0.11 0.48
CA ILE A 5 -0.66 1.46 1.00
C ILE A 5 0.14 1.66 2.27
N GLY A 6 0.89 2.75 2.29
CA GLY A 6 1.60 3.20 3.49
C GLY A 6 1.13 4.59 3.86
N PHE A 7 1.29 4.97 5.10
CA PHE A 7 0.85 6.30 5.51
C PHE A 7 1.40 6.67 6.87
N LYS A 8 1.43 7.97 7.12
CA LYS A 8 1.84 8.52 8.41
C LYS A 8 0.64 8.57 9.34
N SER A 9 0.89 8.64 10.64
CA SER A 9 -0.18 8.68 11.63
C SER A 9 -1.08 9.91 11.47
N THR A 10 -0.58 10.96 10.84
CA THR A 10 -1.35 12.19 10.62
C THR A 10 -2.16 12.17 9.35
N VAL A 11 -2.23 11.04 8.67
CA VAL A 11 -2.96 10.91 7.41
C VAL A 11 -4.42 11.33 7.58
N THR A 12 -4.98 11.91 6.52
CA THR A 12 -6.38 12.33 6.51
C THR A 12 -7.14 11.58 5.43
N ILE A 13 -8.46 11.68 5.48
CA ILE A 13 -9.27 11.04 4.45
C ILE A 13 -8.99 11.65 3.07
N THR A 14 -8.62 12.92 3.02
CA THR A 14 -8.26 13.56 1.76
C THR A 14 -7.05 12.89 1.12
N SER A 15 -6.06 12.52 1.94
CA SER A 15 -4.89 11.80 1.43
C SER A 15 -5.31 10.52 0.72
N PHE A 16 -6.15 9.74 1.39
CA PHE A 16 -6.59 8.46 0.82
C PHE A 16 -7.49 8.64 -0.39
N ASN A 17 -8.37 9.65 -0.36
CA ASN A 17 -9.24 9.89 -1.51
C ASN A 17 -8.44 10.22 -2.76
N GLU A 18 -7.33 10.93 -2.60
CA GLU A 18 -6.47 11.21 -3.73
C GLU A 18 -5.91 9.92 -4.31
N LEU A 19 -5.44 9.02 -3.45
CA LEU A 19 -4.91 7.74 -3.93
C LEU A 19 -5.99 6.93 -4.64
N PHE A 20 -7.20 6.97 -4.13
CA PHE A 20 -8.30 6.25 -4.72
C PHE A 20 -8.59 6.76 -6.14
N GLU A 21 -8.74 8.07 -6.27
CA GLU A 21 -9.10 8.66 -7.56
C GLU A 21 -7.99 8.53 -8.59
N SER A 22 -6.74 8.69 -8.15
CA SER A 22 -5.63 8.71 -9.09
C SER A 22 -5.09 7.33 -9.44
N TYR A 23 -5.21 6.37 -8.54
CA TYR A 23 -4.55 5.08 -8.75
C TYR A 23 -5.45 3.88 -8.58
N ILE A 24 -6.22 3.80 -7.51
CA ILE A 24 -7.03 2.60 -7.28
C ILE A 24 -8.06 2.40 -8.39
N LYS A 25 -8.77 3.44 -8.74
CA LYS A 25 -9.75 3.36 -9.83
C LYS A 25 -9.07 3.08 -11.16
N ARG A 26 -7.96 3.76 -11.42
CA ARG A 26 -7.27 3.64 -12.68
C ARG A 26 -6.82 2.20 -12.96
N TYR A 27 -6.32 1.52 -11.95
CA TYR A 27 -5.80 0.16 -12.11
C TYR A 27 -6.82 -0.91 -11.70
N SER A 28 -8.00 -0.49 -11.28
CA SER A 28 -9.01 -1.41 -10.74
C SER A 28 -8.45 -2.23 -9.58
N ALA A 29 -7.62 -1.59 -8.75
CA ALA A 29 -6.95 -2.26 -7.65
C ALA A 29 -7.78 -2.14 -6.37
N PHE A 30 -8.96 -2.77 -6.36
CA PHE A 30 -9.90 -2.62 -5.26
C PHE A 30 -9.59 -3.52 -4.07
N THR A 31 -8.51 -4.27 -4.14
CA THR A 31 -7.94 -4.95 -2.99
C THR A 31 -6.76 -4.13 -2.51
N VAL A 32 -6.74 -3.77 -1.24
CA VAL A 32 -5.68 -2.95 -0.68
C VAL A 32 -4.96 -3.72 0.42
N ALA A 33 -3.66 -3.50 0.55
CA ALA A 33 -2.83 -4.20 1.50
C ALA A 33 -2.03 -3.21 2.33
N THR A 34 -1.92 -3.49 3.62
CA THR A 34 -1.03 -2.74 4.50
C THR A 34 -0.67 -3.66 5.66
N SER A 35 0.19 -3.19 6.56
CA SER A 35 0.54 -4.01 7.71
C SER A 35 -0.63 -4.11 8.68
N LYS A 36 -0.62 -5.15 9.51
CA LYS A 36 -1.65 -5.29 10.54
C LYS A 36 -1.67 -4.08 11.46
N GLU A 37 -0.50 -3.54 11.77
CA GLU A 37 -0.40 -2.38 12.63
C GLU A 37 -1.08 -1.17 12.01
N LYS A 38 -0.75 -0.88 10.74
CA LYS A 38 -1.34 0.28 10.07
C LYS A 38 -2.83 0.11 9.84
N ALA A 39 -3.29 -1.12 9.66
CA ALA A 39 -4.69 -1.38 9.41
C ALA A 39 -5.59 -1.03 10.60
N MET A 40 -5.01 -0.78 11.77
CA MET A 40 -5.80 -0.37 12.93
C MET A 40 -6.16 1.12 12.92
N ASN A 41 -5.60 1.89 12.01
CA ASN A 41 -5.85 3.32 11.92
C ASN A 41 -7.31 3.59 11.52
N ALA A 42 -7.99 4.42 12.30
CA ALA A 42 -9.43 4.65 12.10
C ALA A 42 -9.73 5.34 10.77
N VAL A 43 -8.89 6.28 10.36
CA VAL A 43 -9.10 6.97 9.09
C VAL A 43 -8.96 6.00 7.93
N PHE A 44 -7.95 5.13 8.00
CA PHE A 44 -7.74 4.13 6.97
C PHE A 44 -8.92 3.16 6.88
N LEU A 45 -9.39 2.68 8.03
CA LEU A 45 -10.51 1.74 8.04
C LEU A 45 -11.78 2.38 7.50
N LYS A 46 -12.01 3.65 7.81
CA LYS A 46 -13.17 4.34 7.24
C LYS A 46 -13.05 4.46 5.72
N PHE A 47 -11.86 4.76 5.24
CA PHE A 47 -11.61 4.83 3.80
C PHE A 47 -11.92 3.49 3.13
N VAL A 48 -11.42 2.40 3.72
CA VAL A 48 -11.64 1.06 3.17
C VAL A 48 -13.14 0.74 3.12
N SER A 49 -13.84 1.01 4.21
CA SER A 49 -15.26 0.72 4.32
C SER A 49 -16.09 1.56 3.36
N THR A 50 -15.81 2.86 3.30
CA THR A 50 -16.59 3.77 2.46
C THR A 50 -16.50 3.38 0.99
N ASN A 51 -15.36 2.91 0.56
CA ASN A 51 -15.14 2.59 -0.85
C ASN A 51 -15.28 1.11 -1.15
N HIS A 52 -15.74 0.33 -0.18
CA HIS A 52 -16.00 -1.11 -0.35
C HIS A 52 -14.77 -1.85 -0.84
N LEU A 53 -13.61 -1.49 -0.30
CA LEU A 53 -12.36 -2.14 -0.69
C LEU A 53 -12.16 -3.42 0.11
N LYS A 54 -11.51 -4.39 -0.52
CA LYS A 54 -11.10 -5.59 0.18
C LYS A 54 -9.77 -5.31 0.86
N LEU A 55 -9.66 -5.62 2.14
CA LEU A 55 -8.45 -5.35 2.91
C LEU A 55 -7.67 -6.63 3.17
N VAL A 56 -6.39 -6.60 2.83
CA VAL A 56 -5.47 -7.68 3.16
C VAL A 56 -4.47 -7.13 4.17
N GLN A 57 -4.40 -7.74 5.33
CA GLN A 57 -3.49 -7.32 6.39
C GLN A 57 -2.28 -8.22 6.37
N ILE A 58 -1.10 -7.62 6.30
CA ILE A 58 0.15 -8.34 6.15
C ILE A 58 0.94 -8.30 7.45
N GLU A 59 1.44 -9.44 7.88
CA GLU A 59 2.36 -9.47 9.01
C GLU A 59 3.60 -8.69 8.66
N GLU A 60 4.12 -7.93 9.62
CA GLU A 60 5.30 -7.11 9.33
C GLU A 60 6.49 -7.94 8.90
N ASP A 61 6.63 -9.15 9.45
CA ASP A 61 7.73 -10.03 9.05
C ASP A 61 7.69 -10.32 7.55
N ALA A 62 6.51 -10.47 6.99
CA ALA A 62 6.38 -10.77 5.57
C ALA A 62 6.80 -9.59 4.69
N ILE A 63 6.77 -8.38 5.24
CA ILE A 63 7.14 -7.19 4.49
C ILE A 63 8.65 -6.98 4.51
N TYR A 64 9.32 -7.32 5.61
CA TYR A 64 10.71 -6.92 5.84
C TYR A 64 11.69 -7.40 4.80
N ASN A 65 11.48 -8.58 4.22
CA ASN A 65 12.46 -9.18 3.34
C ASN A 65 12.11 -9.06 1.86
N ILE A 66 11.10 -8.27 1.54
CA ILE A 66 10.69 -8.08 0.15
C ILE A 66 11.64 -7.07 -0.53
N ILE A 67 12.12 -7.42 -1.71
CA ILE A 67 12.93 -6.50 -2.52
C ILE A 67 12.00 -5.65 -3.36
N THR A 68 12.18 -4.32 -3.31
CA THR A 68 11.28 -3.41 -3.99
C THR A 68 12.04 -2.53 -4.99
N PRO A 69 11.37 -2.06 -6.06
CA PRO A 69 12.03 -1.18 -7.03
C PRO A 69 12.40 0.18 -6.48
N THR A 70 11.66 0.69 -5.50
CA THR A 70 11.93 2.01 -4.94
C THR A 70 12.50 1.85 -3.54
N VAL A 71 13.48 2.70 -3.22
CA VAL A 71 14.07 2.72 -1.88
C VAL A 71 13.63 4.00 -1.18
N SER A 72 13.09 3.84 0.03
CA SER A 72 12.69 4.98 0.84
C SER A 72 13.60 5.05 2.06
N HIS A 73 14.19 6.22 2.30
CA HIS A 73 15.04 6.40 3.47
C HIS A 73 14.31 6.08 4.76
N LEU A 74 13.06 6.52 4.86
CA LEU A 74 12.29 6.27 6.06
C LEU A 74 12.00 4.80 6.24
N SER A 75 11.64 4.14 5.19
CA SER A 75 11.36 2.70 5.28
C SER A 75 12.59 1.89 5.64
N UNK A 76 13.42 2.23 5.07
CA UNK A 76 14.50 1.57 5.28
C UNK A 76 15.01 1.68 6.55
N LYS A 77 14.91 2.70 6.93
CA LYS A 77 15.41 2.99 8.24
C LYS A 77 14.65 2.26 9.34
N PHE A 78 13.35 2.29 9.26
CA PHE A 78 12.51 1.75 10.32
C PHE A 78 12.08 0.33 10.08
N LYS A 79 11.94 -0.07 8.84
CA LYS A 79 11.39 -1.39 8.51
C LYS A 79 12.36 -2.30 7.79
N ASN A 80 13.52 -1.76 7.48
CA ASN A 80 14.53 -2.53 6.76
C ASN A 80 14.04 -3.01 5.39
N VAL A 81 13.20 -2.20 4.75
CA VAL A 81 12.70 -2.48 3.40
C VAL A 81 12.90 -1.25 2.55
N GLY A 82 12.92 -1.44 1.25
CA GLY A 82 13.13 -0.33 0.34
C GLY A 82 11.94 0.61 0.26
N SER A 83 10.75 0.06 0.08
CA SER A 83 9.54 0.85 -0.03
C SER A 83 8.40 0.06 0.59
N PHE A 84 7.79 0.64 1.61
CA PHE A 84 6.76 -0.07 2.35
C PHE A 84 5.56 -0.43 1.48
N CYS A 85 5.05 0.52 0.72
CA CYS A 85 3.84 0.26 -0.06
C CYS A 85 4.10 -0.79 -1.14
N GLU A 86 5.27 -0.76 -1.77
CA GLU A 86 5.62 -1.78 -2.76
C GLU A 86 5.74 -3.15 -2.11
N ALA A 87 6.40 -3.20 -0.94
CA ALA A 87 6.56 -4.47 -0.25
C ALA A 87 5.22 -5.05 0.20
N ALA A 88 4.31 -4.20 0.67
CA ALA A 88 2.99 -4.66 1.07
C ALA A 88 2.21 -5.22 -0.12
N ALA A 89 2.29 -4.54 -1.26
CA ALA A 89 1.60 -5.02 -2.46
C ALA A 89 2.15 -6.37 -2.92
N LEU A 90 3.48 -6.51 -2.91
CA LEU A 90 4.10 -7.75 -3.35
C LEU A 90 3.81 -8.89 -2.38
N ALA A 91 3.85 -8.62 -1.08
CA ALA A 91 3.56 -9.65 -0.09
C ALA A 91 2.12 -10.14 -0.23
N ALA A 92 1.20 -9.24 -0.47
CA ALA A 92 -0.20 -9.62 -0.62
C ALA A 92 -0.47 -10.31 -1.96
N GLY A 93 0.28 -9.94 -2.97
CA GLY A 93 0.04 -10.46 -4.32
C GLY A 93 0.57 -11.85 -4.59
N GLY A 94 1.48 -12.33 -3.76
CA GLY A 94 2.03 -13.68 -3.91
C GLY A 94 3.39 -13.68 -4.57
N SER A 95 4.00 -14.86 -4.63
CA SER A 95 5.39 -15.00 -5.05
C SER A 95 5.64 -14.61 -6.49
N ALA A 96 4.63 -14.70 -7.35
CA ALA A 96 4.79 -14.32 -8.75
C ALA A 96 4.24 -12.92 -9.06
N SER A 97 3.87 -12.17 -8.02
CA SER A 97 3.39 -10.81 -8.23
C SER A 97 4.53 -9.90 -8.66
N LYS A 98 4.18 -8.81 -9.34
CA LYS A 98 5.18 -7.84 -9.73
C LYS A 98 4.59 -6.45 -9.70
N ILE A 99 5.43 -5.47 -9.46
CA ILE A 99 5.00 -4.08 -9.38
C ILE A 99 4.75 -3.56 -10.79
N ILE A 100 3.57 -2.99 -11.01
CA ILE A 100 3.24 -2.33 -12.27
C ILE A 100 3.09 -0.83 -12.10
N CYS A 101 2.91 -0.34 -10.89
CA CYS A 101 2.97 1.09 -10.61
C CYS A 101 3.84 1.27 -9.37
N GLU A 102 5.02 1.85 -9.57
CA GLU A 102 5.96 2.05 -8.48
C GLU A 102 5.42 3.11 -7.53
N ARG A 103 6.02 3.18 -6.35
CA ARG A 103 5.61 4.05 -5.28
C ARG A 103 5.25 5.44 -5.77
N LYS A 104 4.05 5.88 -5.39
CA LYS A 104 3.57 7.25 -5.61
C LYS A 104 3.14 7.80 -4.26
N ILE A 105 3.28 9.11 -4.09
CA ILE A 105 2.96 9.73 -2.82
C ILE A 105 1.87 10.77 -3.02
N SER A 106 0.97 10.87 -2.04
CA SER A 106 -0.10 11.87 -2.11
C SER A 106 0.47 13.28 -2.08
N SER A 107 -0.31 14.25 -2.58
CA SER A 107 0.13 15.64 -2.66
C SER A 107 0.53 16.19 -1.30
N ASP A 108 -0.18 15.77 -0.26
CA ASP A 108 0.11 16.23 1.10
C ASP A 108 1.26 15.43 1.74
N ARG A 109 1.78 14.42 1.04
CA ARG A 109 2.90 13.58 1.46
C ARG A 109 2.60 12.73 2.69
N LEU A 110 1.33 12.45 2.95
CA LEU A 110 0.94 11.69 4.12
C LEU A 110 0.62 10.23 3.82
N ALA A 111 0.47 9.88 2.54
CA ALA A 111 0.16 8.50 2.16
C ALA A 111 0.89 8.12 0.88
N THR A 112 1.20 6.82 0.75
CA THR A 112 1.86 6.29 -0.43
C THR A 112 1.09 5.10 -0.95
N ILE A 113 1.28 4.81 -2.24
CA ILE A 113 0.62 3.68 -2.88
C ILE A 113 1.52 3.08 -3.94
N ALA A 114 1.41 1.78 -4.12
CA ALA A 114 2.00 1.07 -5.25
C ALA A 114 1.02 0.00 -5.69
N ILE A 115 1.05 -0.32 -6.97
CA ILE A 115 0.14 -1.31 -7.52
C ILE A 115 0.94 -2.51 -7.98
N ALA A 116 0.48 -3.69 -7.63
CA ALA A 116 1.08 -4.94 -8.08
C ALA A 116 0.06 -5.77 -8.83
N GLU A 117 0.56 -6.48 -9.81
CA GLU A 117 -0.22 -7.49 -10.52
C GLU A 117 -0.07 -8.79 -9.77
N MET A 118 -1.19 -9.40 -9.41
CA MET A 118 -1.18 -10.65 -8.65
C MET A 118 -1.08 -11.85 -9.58
N ASP A 119 -0.76 -13.01 -9.00
CA ASP A 119 -0.87 -14.25 -9.73
C ASP A 119 -2.28 -14.38 -10.29
N GLY A 120 -2.41 -14.67 -11.56
CA GLY A 120 -3.70 -14.90 -12.18
C GLY A 120 -4.41 -13.66 -12.70
N ASP A 121 -3.82 -12.51 -12.54
CA ASP A 121 -4.40 -11.30 -13.15
C ASP A 121 -4.21 -11.30 -14.65
#